data_5025c7ba303813c23526760e6b921a57
#
_entry.id   5025c7ba303813c23526760e6b921a57
#
_cell.length_a   1.000
_cell.length_b   1.000
_cell.length_c   1.000
_cell.angle_alpha   90.00
_cell.angle_beta   90.00
_cell.angle_gamma   90.00
#
_symmetry.space_group_name_H-M   'P 1'
#
loop_
_entity.id
_entity.type
_entity.pdbx_description
1 polymer ?
#
loop_
_entity_poly.entity_id
_entity_poly.type
_entity_poly.pdbx_seq_one_letter_code
_entity_poly.pdbx_strand_id
1 'polypeptide(L)'
;MTTDTSTPAPRGVRLTLRGVTLGRGGVPVLDGLDLDVVPGEILTVVGPSGCGKSTLLRTLAGLLPALGGEVSQDGEPITAPRAERALVFQDDALLPWRTVRANVELPLAIQGVGRAERRARAGSWLARVGLEEHGTKLPHRISGGQRQRVQLARALAAGPRAVLMDEPFGALDAQTRAGMQQLLVDVLQGTGATVVFVTHDVDEALFLGDRVALLSTGRVLPVPRPRERAAHTDPATVALRREVLESLAPAPAA
;
A
#
# COMPACT_ATOMS: atom_id res chain seq x y z
N MET A 1 -6.62 35.91 17.58
CA MET A 1 -7.19 35.30 16.37
C MET A 1 -6.17 34.31 15.86
N THR A 2 -6.26 33.07 16.33
CA THR A 2 -5.42 31.93 15.88
C THR A 2 -6.08 31.35 14.64
N THR A 3 -5.50 31.62 13.47
CA THR A 3 -5.91 30.98 12.21
C THR A 3 -5.49 29.53 12.28
N ASP A 4 -6.46 28.66 12.54
CA ASP A 4 -6.33 27.20 12.41
C ASP A 4 -6.14 26.87 10.93
N THR A 5 -4.89 26.73 10.51
CA THR A 5 -4.50 26.24 9.19
C THR A 5 -4.48 24.71 9.19
N SER A 6 -5.60 24.08 9.55
CA SER A 6 -5.76 22.64 9.30
C SER A 6 -5.90 22.47 7.78
N THR A 7 -4.82 22.07 7.11
CA THR A 7 -4.90 21.52 5.76
C THR A 7 -5.89 20.35 5.80
N PRO A 8 -6.99 20.37 5.03
CA PRO A 8 -7.95 19.27 5.03
C PRO A 8 -7.21 17.98 4.70
N ALA A 9 -7.46 16.94 5.50
CA ALA A 9 -6.88 15.61 5.25
C ALA A 9 -7.13 15.22 3.78
N PRO A 10 -6.15 14.69 3.08
CA PRO A 10 -6.32 14.28 1.70
C PRO A 10 -7.47 13.28 1.63
N ARG A 11 -8.52 13.63 0.89
CA ARG A 11 -9.62 12.70 0.63
C ARG A 11 -9.05 11.58 -0.23
N GLY A 12 -9.35 10.32 0.10
CA GLY A 12 -9.00 9.16 -0.73
C GLY A 12 -9.44 9.33 -2.18
N VAL A 13 -9.03 8.41 -3.01
CA VAL A 13 -9.42 8.36 -4.43
C VAL A 13 -10.17 7.07 -4.72
N ARG A 14 -11.07 7.11 -5.68
CA ARG A 14 -11.61 5.90 -6.31
C ARG A 14 -10.64 5.42 -7.37
N LEU A 15 -10.28 4.12 -7.34
CA LEU A 15 -9.52 3.49 -8.42
C LEU A 15 -10.42 2.46 -9.09
N THR A 16 -10.58 2.56 -10.41
CA THR A 16 -11.49 1.70 -11.16
C THR A 16 -10.75 1.02 -12.31
N LEU A 17 -10.94 -0.28 -12.43
CA LEU A 17 -10.48 -1.10 -13.56
C LEU A 17 -11.72 -1.70 -14.22
N ARG A 18 -11.79 -1.64 -15.57
CA ARG A 18 -12.89 -2.20 -16.36
C ARG A 18 -12.34 -3.04 -17.50
N GLY A 19 -12.59 -4.35 -17.46
CA GLY A 19 -12.14 -5.30 -18.45
C GLY A 19 -10.63 -5.27 -18.68
N VAL A 20 -9.83 -5.03 -17.64
CA VAL A 20 -8.40 -4.72 -17.78
C VAL A 20 -7.59 -5.97 -18.06
N THR A 21 -6.78 -5.92 -19.12
CA THR A 21 -5.71 -6.89 -19.38
C THR A 21 -4.41 -6.35 -18.83
N LEU A 22 -3.87 -7.02 -17.80
CA LEU A 22 -2.57 -6.72 -17.22
C LEU A 22 -1.48 -7.54 -17.91
N GLY A 23 -0.32 -6.91 -18.13
CA GLY A 23 0.80 -7.63 -18.74
C GLY A 23 2.12 -6.88 -18.64
N ARG A 24 3.17 -7.52 -19.14
CA ARG A 24 4.54 -6.95 -19.17
C ARG A 24 5.19 -7.26 -20.51
N GLY A 25 5.76 -6.23 -21.17
CA GLY A 25 6.41 -6.41 -22.47
C GLY A 25 5.50 -6.95 -23.56
N GLY A 26 4.19 -6.61 -23.51
CA GLY A 26 3.21 -7.11 -24.46
C GLY A 26 2.64 -8.51 -24.17
N VAL A 27 3.14 -9.19 -23.12
CA VAL A 27 2.66 -10.52 -22.73
C VAL A 27 1.60 -10.38 -21.64
N PRO A 28 0.34 -10.83 -21.86
CA PRO A 28 -0.72 -10.82 -20.86
C PRO A 28 -0.38 -11.75 -19.68
N VAL A 29 -0.69 -11.31 -18.45
CA VAL A 29 -0.58 -12.07 -17.21
C VAL A 29 -1.94 -12.31 -16.57
N LEU A 30 -2.84 -11.35 -16.71
CA LEU A 30 -4.22 -11.41 -16.24
C LEU A 30 -5.11 -10.69 -17.23
N ASP A 31 -6.26 -11.26 -17.56
CA ASP A 31 -7.20 -10.72 -18.53
C ASP A 31 -8.59 -10.48 -17.93
N GLY A 32 -9.27 -9.45 -18.42
CA GLY A 32 -10.66 -9.17 -18.07
C GLY A 32 -10.88 -8.75 -16.61
N LEU A 33 -9.90 -8.11 -15.95
CA LEU A 33 -10.04 -7.70 -14.56
C LEU A 33 -10.99 -6.50 -14.41
N ASP A 34 -12.07 -6.72 -13.64
CA ASP A 34 -12.91 -5.66 -13.10
C ASP A 34 -12.61 -5.48 -11.61
N LEU A 35 -12.28 -4.26 -11.20
CA LEU A 35 -12.00 -3.93 -9.80
C LEU A 35 -12.40 -2.49 -9.51
N ASP A 36 -13.09 -2.29 -8.39
CA ASP A 36 -13.46 -0.96 -7.88
C ASP A 36 -12.95 -0.81 -6.45
N VAL A 37 -12.06 0.16 -6.24
CA VAL A 37 -11.50 0.50 -4.92
C VAL A 37 -12.14 1.81 -4.49
N VAL A 38 -12.89 1.78 -3.37
CA VAL A 38 -13.60 2.97 -2.90
C VAL A 38 -12.69 3.92 -2.13
N PRO A 39 -12.98 5.24 -2.15
CA PRO A 39 -12.17 6.22 -1.44
C PRO A 39 -12.02 5.91 0.05
N GLY A 40 -10.78 5.91 0.54
CA GLY A 40 -10.45 5.75 1.95
C GLY A 40 -10.45 4.31 2.47
N GLU A 41 -10.76 3.31 1.63
CA GLU A 41 -10.66 1.90 2.05
C GLU A 41 -9.23 1.37 1.95
N ILE A 42 -8.98 0.30 2.68
CA ILE A 42 -7.84 -0.59 2.48
C ILE A 42 -8.36 -1.83 1.75
N LEU A 43 -8.08 -1.93 0.46
CA LEU A 43 -8.29 -3.14 -0.30
C LEU A 43 -7.02 -3.99 -0.25
N THR A 44 -7.11 -5.18 0.31
CA THR A 44 -6.02 -6.16 0.22
C THR A 44 -6.21 -7.03 -1.01
N VAL A 45 -5.11 -7.36 -1.69
CA VAL A 45 -5.11 -8.17 -2.91
C VAL A 45 -4.26 -9.40 -2.66
N VAL A 46 -4.86 -10.57 -2.78
CA VAL A 46 -4.19 -11.86 -2.62
C VAL A 46 -4.24 -12.67 -3.92
N GLY A 47 -3.27 -13.54 -4.09
CA GLY A 47 -3.19 -14.41 -5.26
C GLY A 47 -1.88 -15.17 -5.30
N PRO A 48 -1.77 -16.26 -6.07
CA PRO A 48 -0.54 -17.03 -6.21
C PRO A 48 0.61 -16.20 -6.79
N SER A 49 1.84 -16.69 -6.63
CA SER A 49 3.00 -16.04 -7.24
C SER A 49 2.85 -16.00 -8.76
N GLY A 50 3.20 -14.87 -9.37
CA GLY A 50 3.13 -14.68 -10.82
C GLY A 50 1.74 -14.30 -11.38
N CYS A 51 0.67 -14.27 -10.59
CA CYS A 51 -0.70 -13.94 -11.08
C CYS A 51 -0.92 -12.46 -11.45
N GLY A 52 0.08 -11.60 -11.35
CA GLY A 52 -0.02 -10.20 -11.79
C GLY A 52 -0.17 -9.15 -10.67
N LYS A 53 -0.04 -9.50 -9.39
CA LYS A 53 -0.19 -8.55 -8.26
C LYS A 53 0.70 -7.30 -8.38
N SER A 54 1.99 -7.48 -8.59
CA SER A 54 2.92 -6.35 -8.76
C SER A 54 2.67 -5.60 -10.08
N THR A 55 2.17 -6.28 -11.12
CA THR A 55 1.77 -5.64 -12.38
C THR A 55 0.55 -4.76 -12.16
N LEU A 56 -0.46 -5.24 -11.42
CA LEU A 56 -1.63 -4.45 -11.02
C LEU A 56 -1.20 -3.15 -10.32
N LEU A 57 -0.34 -3.24 -9.29
CA LEU A 57 0.11 -2.06 -8.56
C LEU A 57 0.87 -1.07 -9.46
N ARG A 58 1.74 -1.57 -10.34
CA ARG A 58 2.49 -0.72 -11.29
C ARG A 58 1.56 -0.06 -12.30
N THR A 59 0.51 -0.75 -12.73
CA THR A 59 -0.51 -0.18 -13.62
C THR A 59 -1.32 0.90 -12.91
N LEU A 60 -1.77 0.65 -11.67
CA LEU A 60 -2.43 1.66 -10.84
C LEU A 60 -1.53 2.86 -10.51
N ALA A 61 -0.22 2.64 -10.35
CA ALA A 61 0.74 3.74 -10.18
C ALA A 61 0.96 4.56 -11.46
N GLY A 62 0.56 4.05 -12.63
CA GLY A 62 0.83 4.65 -13.94
C GLY A 62 2.25 4.39 -14.45
N LEU A 63 2.94 3.38 -13.89
CA LEU A 63 4.29 2.97 -14.30
C LEU A 63 4.28 1.96 -15.46
N LEU A 64 3.18 1.22 -15.61
CA LEU A 64 2.95 0.29 -16.70
C LEU A 64 1.60 0.61 -17.34
N PRO A 65 1.49 0.64 -18.67
CA PRO A 65 0.19 0.72 -19.33
C PRO A 65 -0.54 -0.62 -19.17
N ALA A 66 -1.88 -0.58 -19.10
CA ALA A 66 -2.69 -1.76 -19.34
C ALA A 66 -2.56 -2.17 -20.83
N LEU A 67 -2.64 -3.48 -21.11
CA LEU A 67 -2.64 -4.00 -22.48
C LEU A 67 -4.04 -3.90 -23.13
N GLY A 68 -5.09 -3.79 -22.31
CA GLY A 68 -6.48 -3.61 -22.73
C GLY A 68 -7.33 -3.16 -21.57
N GLY A 69 -8.57 -2.72 -21.86
CA GLY A 69 -9.50 -2.20 -20.86
C GLY A 69 -9.18 -0.78 -20.42
N GLU A 70 -9.82 -0.35 -19.34
CA GLU A 70 -9.72 1.02 -18.81
C GLU A 70 -9.30 1.03 -17.36
N VAL A 71 -8.30 1.85 -17.01
CA VAL A 71 -7.83 2.10 -15.64
C VAL A 71 -7.97 3.58 -15.34
N SER A 72 -8.71 3.92 -14.29
CA SER A 72 -8.98 5.31 -13.95
C SER A 72 -8.86 5.60 -12.44
N GLN A 73 -8.59 6.87 -12.13
CA GLN A 73 -8.66 7.45 -10.80
C GLN A 73 -9.69 8.58 -10.79
N ASP A 74 -10.73 8.47 -9.95
CA ASP A 74 -11.84 9.44 -9.87
C ASP A 74 -12.48 9.72 -11.25
N GLY A 75 -12.51 8.72 -12.14
CA GLY A 75 -13.01 8.81 -13.52
C GLY A 75 -12.00 9.30 -14.56
N GLU A 76 -10.83 9.79 -14.14
CA GLU A 76 -9.75 10.21 -15.05
C GLU A 76 -8.83 9.04 -15.39
N PRO A 77 -8.50 8.81 -16.67
CA PRO A 77 -7.58 7.72 -17.06
C PRO A 77 -6.20 7.84 -16.41
N ILE A 78 -5.67 6.71 -15.94
CA ILE A 78 -4.30 6.62 -15.42
C ILE A 78 -3.34 6.36 -16.59
N THR A 79 -2.65 7.41 -17.03
CA THR A 79 -1.71 7.34 -18.17
C THR A 79 -0.24 7.54 -17.78
N ALA A 80 0.02 8.09 -16.57
CA ALA A 80 1.36 8.39 -16.08
C ALA A 80 1.40 8.39 -14.55
N PRO A 81 2.59 8.26 -13.92
CA PRO A 81 2.78 8.45 -12.49
C PRO A 81 2.40 9.87 -12.06
N ARG A 82 1.74 9.98 -10.91
CA ARG A 82 1.40 11.26 -10.26
C ARG A 82 1.76 11.22 -8.78
N ALA A 83 2.09 12.38 -8.19
CA ALA A 83 2.46 12.50 -6.77
C ALA A 83 1.35 12.06 -5.80
N GLU A 84 0.10 12.03 -6.27
CA GLU A 84 -1.07 11.59 -5.49
C GLU A 84 -1.10 10.07 -5.24
N ARG A 85 -0.31 9.28 -5.99
CA ARG A 85 -0.21 7.83 -5.87
C ARG A 85 1.19 7.45 -5.43
N ALA A 86 1.35 7.08 -4.16
CA ALA A 86 2.60 6.58 -3.63
C ALA A 86 2.70 5.06 -3.82
N LEU A 87 3.87 4.59 -4.27
CA LEU A 87 4.16 3.16 -4.39
C LEU A 87 5.23 2.77 -3.36
N VAL A 88 4.91 1.77 -2.55
CA VAL A 88 5.78 1.13 -1.58
C VAL A 88 6.19 -0.22 -2.16
N PHE A 89 7.47 -0.40 -2.39
CA PHE A 89 8.02 -1.63 -2.97
C PHE A 89 8.30 -2.68 -1.89
N GLN A 90 8.47 -3.92 -2.29
CA GLN A 90 8.86 -5.03 -1.43
C GLN A 90 10.21 -4.76 -0.75
N ASP A 91 11.19 -4.28 -1.51
CA ASP A 91 12.45 -3.76 -0.97
C ASP A 91 12.25 -2.37 -0.40
N ASP A 92 13.03 -1.99 0.61
CA ASP A 92 12.92 -0.66 1.24
C ASP A 92 13.22 0.50 0.30
N ALA A 93 13.93 0.25 -0.80
CA ALA A 93 14.26 1.19 -1.87
C ALA A 93 14.74 2.56 -1.35
N LEU A 94 15.38 2.59 -0.17
CA LEU A 94 15.96 3.80 0.38
C LEU A 94 17.23 4.15 -0.37
N LEU A 95 17.46 5.46 -0.59
CA LEU A 95 18.70 5.95 -1.18
C LEU A 95 19.84 5.80 -0.16
N PRO A 96 20.82 4.89 -0.39
CA PRO A 96 21.80 4.52 0.63
C PRO A 96 22.78 5.64 0.96
N TRP A 97 22.95 6.62 0.06
CA TRP A 97 23.79 7.81 0.23
C TRP A 97 23.05 8.99 0.90
N ARG A 98 21.76 8.86 1.19
CA ARG A 98 20.97 9.85 1.90
C ARG A 98 20.65 9.40 3.33
N THR A 99 20.64 10.35 4.26
CA THR A 99 20.21 10.06 5.63
C THR A 99 18.74 9.63 5.65
N VAL A 100 18.32 9.01 6.74
CA VAL A 100 16.94 8.64 7.02
C VAL A 100 15.99 9.82 6.79
N ARG A 101 16.30 10.98 7.39
CA ARG A 101 15.50 12.21 7.19
C ARG A 101 15.49 12.65 5.73
N ALA A 102 16.64 12.66 5.06
CA ALA A 102 16.71 13.08 3.68
C ALA A 102 15.99 12.14 2.70
N ASN A 103 15.82 10.86 3.06
CA ASN A 103 14.95 9.93 2.34
C ASN A 103 13.47 10.33 2.48
N VAL A 104 13.01 10.67 3.70
CA VAL A 104 11.63 11.10 3.94
C VAL A 104 11.34 12.49 3.34
N GLU A 105 12.32 13.39 3.30
CA GLU A 105 12.21 14.70 2.66
C GLU A 105 12.12 14.64 1.12
N LEU A 106 12.57 13.54 0.50
CA LEU A 106 12.70 13.44 -0.95
C LEU A 106 11.40 13.72 -1.73
N PRO A 107 10.27 13.05 -1.45
CA PRO A 107 9.03 13.31 -2.18
C PRO A 107 8.51 14.73 -1.99
N LEU A 108 8.70 15.31 -0.82
CA LEU A 108 8.35 16.71 -0.55
C LEU A 108 9.24 17.68 -1.36
N ALA A 109 10.52 17.33 -1.54
CA ALA A 109 11.43 18.13 -2.37
C ALA A 109 11.03 18.11 -3.85
N ILE A 110 10.58 16.94 -4.34
CA ILE A 110 10.06 16.78 -5.71
C ILE A 110 8.79 17.61 -5.92
N GLN A 111 7.94 17.74 -4.88
CA GLN A 111 6.75 18.59 -4.89
C GLN A 111 7.06 20.09 -4.76
N GLY A 112 8.34 20.49 -4.63
CA GLY A 112 8.73 21.90 -4.49
C GLY A 112 8.54 22.50 -3.10
N VAL A 113 8.24 21.67 -2.07
CA VAL A 113 8.06 22.13 -0.68
C VAL A 113 9.35 22.78 -0.15
N GLY A 114 9.26 23.93 0.48
CA GLY A 114 10.39 24.68 1.03
C GLY A 114 11.19 23.90 2.08
N ARG A 115 12.49 24.17 2.22
CA ARG A 115 13.43 23.39 3.05
C ARG A 115 13.00 23.30 4.52
N ALA A 116 12.54 24.40 5.11
CA ALA A 116 12.13 24.42 6.51
C ALA A 116 10.90 23.53 6.75
N GLU A 117 9.91 23.64 5.89
CA GLU A 117 8.69 22.85 5.93
C GLU A 117 8.95 21.36 5.67
N ARG A 118 9.78 21.02 4.67
CA ARG A 118 10.19 19.62 4.43
C ARG A 118 10.79 19.00 5.66
N ARG A 119 11.71 19.72 6.34
CA ARG A 119 12.38 19.24 7.54
C ARG A 119 11.38 19.01 8.68
N ALA A 120 10.43 19.92 8.86
CA ALA A 120 9.38 19.81 9.88
C ALA A 120 8.46 18.59 9.59
N ARG A 121 7.95 18.48 8.35
CA ARG A 121 7.09 17.36 7.95
C ARG A 121 7.82 16.01 8.05
N ALA A 122 9.05 15.92 7.57
CA ALA A 122 9.85 14.69 7.68
C ALA A 122 10.13 14.33 9.15
N GLY A 123 10.41 15.30 10.01
CA GLY A 123 10.55 15.09 11.45
C GLY A 123 9.29 14.53 12.09
N SER A 124 8.13 15.11 11.79
CA SER A 124 6.83 14.63 12.27
C SER A 124 6.54 13.19 11.82
N TRP A 125 6.81 12.85 10.56
CA TRP A 125 6.63 11.48 10.08
C TRP A 125 7.59 10.49 10.73
N LEU A 126 8.86 10.89 10.96
CA LEU A 126 9.82 10.05 11.67
C LEU A 126 9.39 9.79 13.12
N ALA A 127 8.83 10.79 13.80
CA ALA A 127 8.26 10.60 15.14
C ALA A 127 7.08 9.62 15.12
N ARG A 128 6.14 9.75 14.16
CA ARG A 128 4.98 8.84 14.01
C ARG A 128 5.39 7.37 13.79
N VAL A 129 6.52 7.13 13.17
CA VAL A 129 7.05 5.76 12.98
C VAL A 129 8.08 5.36 14.05
N GLY A 130 8.30 6.19 15.08
CA GLY A 130 9.22 5.93 16.21
C GLY A 130 10.70 5.96 15.81
N LEU A 131 11.10 6.87 14.90
CA LEU A 131 12.46 6.97 14.36
C LEU A 131 13.02 8.41 14.39
N GLU A 132 12.52 9.28 15.24
CA GLU A 132 12.95 10.69 15.31
C GLU A 132 14.45 10.84 15.59
N GLU A 133 15.00 10.00 16.49
CA GLU A 133 16.43 10.01 16.85
C GLU A 133 17.35 9.43 15.76
N HIS A 134 16.76 8.75 14.76
CA HIS A 134 17.50 8.10 13.68
C HIS A 134 17.66 8.97 12.43
N GLY A 135 17.10 10.18 12.43
CA GLY A 135 17.02 11.05 11.25
C GLY A 135 18.35 11.39 10.57
N THR A 136 19.47 11.39 11.32
CA THR A 136 20.83 11.69 10.80
C THR A 136 21.58 10.45 10.34
N LYS A 137 21.09 9.24 10.67
CA LYS A 137 21.75 7.98 10.29
C LYS A 137 21.55 7.69 8.79
N LEU A 138 22.46 6.91 8.22
CA LEU A 138 22.32 6.33 6.88
C LEU A 138 21.55 5.01 6.95
N PRO A 139 20.88 4.56 5.86
CA PRO A 139 20.08 3.34 5.85
C PRO A 139 20.79 2.09 6.32
N HIS A 140 22.08 1.93 6.03
CA HIS A 140 22.88 0.79 6.47
C HIS A 140 23.19 0.80 7.99
N ARG A 141 22.88 1.87 8.72
CA ARG A 141 23.09 2.02 10.17
C ARG A 141 21.81 1.77 10.98
N ILE A 142 20.75 1.29 10.35
CA ILE A 142 19.49 0.97 10.99
C ILE A 142 19.04 -0.44 10.59
N SER A 143 18.18 -1.08 11.40
CA SER A 143 17.69 -2.44 11.17
C SER A 143 16.76 -2.52 9.94
N GLY A 144 16.49 -3.74 9.44
CA GLY A 144 15.55 -3.99 8.35
C GLY A 144 14.15 -3.43 8.64
N GLY A 145 13.60 -3.72 9.82
CA GLY A 145 12.30 -3.18 10.24
C GLY A 145 12.29 -1.65 10.37
N GLN A 146 13.42 -1.05 10.82
CA GLN A 146 13.55 0.40 10.84
C GLN A 146 13.59 0.98 9.42
N ARG A 147 14.24 0.33 8.45
CA ARG A 147 14.21 0.76 7.05
C ARG A 147 12.79 0.71 6.45
N GLN A 148 12.01 -0.32 6.76
CA GLN A 148 10.60 -0.42 6.36
C GLN A 148 9.77 0.74 6.94
N ARG A 149 9.98 1.11 8.21
CA ARG A 149 9.33 2.28 8.82
C ARG A 149 9.71 3.59 8.13
N VAL A 150 10.98 3.75 7.72
CA VAL A 150 11.41 4.92 6.94
C VAL A 150 10.74 4.95 5.56
N GLN A 151 10.62 3.80 4.90
CA GLN A 151 9.93 3.68 3.61
C GLN A 151 8.46 4.11 3.74
N LEU A 152 7.78 3.65 4.78
CA LEU A 152 6.39 4.03 5.07
C LEU A 152 6.27 5.54 5.33
N ALA A 153 7.15 6.10 6.18
CA ALA A 153 7.19 7.54 6.43
C ALA A 153 7.44 8.33 5.15
N ARG A 154 8.36 7.88 4.28
CA ARG A 154 8.65 8.51 2.98
C ARG A 154 7.43 8.49 2.07
N ALA A 155 6.73 7.38 1.97
CA ALA A 155 5.55 7.26 1.12
C ALA A 155 4.42 8.20 1.57
N LEU A 156 4.21 8.33 2.88
CA LEU A 156 3.11 9.11 3.45
C LEU A 156 3.43 10.60 3.63
N ALA A 157 4.71 10.99 3.70
CA ALA A 157 5.13 12.37 3.96
C ALA A 157 4.62 13.38 2.91
N ALA A 158 4.47 12.95 1.66
CA ALA A 158 3.95 13.77 0.57
C ALA A 158 2.43 13.96 0.59
N GLY A 159 1.71 13.28 1.50
CA GLY A 159 0.26 13.35 1.59
C GLY A 159 -0.44 12.71 0.37
N PRO A 160 -0.09 11.48 -0.01
CA PRO A 160 -0.71 10.84 -1.17
C PRO A 160 -2.20 10.58 -0.91
N ARG A 161 -3.00 10.59 -1.98
CA ARG A 161 -4.42 10.22 -1.96
C ARG A 161 -4.62 8.70 -2.11
N ALA A 162 -3.66 8.02 -2.77
CA ALA A 162 -3.59 6.57 -2.84
C ALA A 162 -2.20 6.05 -2.42
N VAL A 163 -2.17 4.94 -1.69
CA VAL A 163 -0.95 4.22 -1.31
C VAL A 163 -1.03 2.79 -1.83
N LEU A 164 -0.10 2.43 -2.69
CA LEU A 164 0.00 1.14 -3.35
C LEU A 164 1.17 0.38 -2.71
N MET A 165 0.94 -0.80 -2.15
CA MET A 165 1.93 -1.53 -1.36
C MET A 165 2.15 -2.93 -1.93
N ASP A 166 3.39 -3.24 -2.33
CA ASP A 166 3.78 -4.53 -2.92
C ASP A 166 4.54 -5.37 -1.89
N GLU A 167 3.85 -6.28 -1.20
CA GLU A 167 4.38 -7.18 -0.16
C GLU A 167 5.36 -6.51 0.82
N PRO A 168 5.01 -5.35 1.42
CA PRO A 168 5.99 -4.51 2.13
C PRO A 168 6.57 -5.16 3.39
N PHE A 169 5.96 -6.23 3.89
CA PHE A 169 6.37 -6.90 5.12
C PHE A 169 6.86 -8.33 4.90
N GLY A 170 6.98 -8.78 3.65
CA GLY A 170 7.34 -10.16 3.30
C GLY A 170 8.71 -10.61 3.83
N ALA A 171 9.67 -9.71 3.95
CA ALA A 171 11.03 -10.01 4.43
C ALA A 171 11.20 -9.93 5.96
N LEU A 172 10.12 -9.62 6.72
CA LEU A 172 10.18 -9.44 8.18
C LEU A 172 9.87 -10.74 8.92
N ASP A 173 10.52 -10.94 10.07
CA ASP A 173 10.12 -11.98 11.03
C ASP A 173 8.69 -11.72 11.58
N ALA A 174 8.06 -12.75 12.14
CA ALA A 174 6.67 -12.69 12.56
C ALA A 174 6.37 -11.60 13.60
N GLN A 175 7.27 -11.36 14.57
CA GLN A 175 7.07 -10.36 15.61
C GLN A 175 7.20 -8.94 15.04
N THR A 176 8.23 -8.69 14.25
CA THR A 176 8.45 -7.41 13.58
C THR A 176 7.31 -7.11 12.60
N ARG A 177 6.85 -8.10 11.83
CA ARG A 177 5.73 -7.99 10.91
C ARG A 177 4.45 -7.57 11.65
N ALA A 178 4.14 -8.22 12.76
CA ALA A 178 2.98 -7.87 13.58
C ALA A 178 3.01 -6.42 14.06
N GLY A 179 4.17 -5.93 14.51
CA GLY A 179 4.35 -4.54 14.90
C GLY A 179 4.22 -3.56 13.73
N MET A 180 4.69 -3.95 12.52
CA MET A 180 4.56 -3.13 11.31
C MET A 180 3.12 -3.03 10.80
N GLN A 181 2.36 -4.12 10.88
CA GLN A 181 0.93 -4.12 10.52
C GLN A 181 0.15 -3.17 11.43
N GLN A 182 0.38 -3.24 12.75
CA GLN A 182 -0.27 -2.32 13.68
C GLN A 182 0.15 -0.87 13.41
N LEU A 183 1.45 -0.61 13.24
CA LEU A 183 1.95 0.72 12.88
C LEU A 183 1.30 1.26 11.60
N LEU A 184 1.14 0.41 10.57
CA LEU A 184 0.47 0.81 9.33
C LEU A 184 -0.96 1.27 9.58
N VAL A 185 -1.73 0.51 10.37
CA VAL A 185 -3.09 0.90 10.75
C VAL A 185 -3.09 2.26 11.46
N ASP A 186 -2.19 2.43 12.44
CA ASP A 186 -2.13 3.66 13.26
C ASP A 186 -1.74 4.89 12.42
N VAL A 187 -0.75 4.76 11.52
CA VAL A 187 -0.31 5.91 10.70
C VAL A 187 -1.27 6.25 9.56
N LEU A 188 -2.09 5.29 9.11
CA LEU A 188 -3.13 5.54 8.11
C LEU A 188 -4.37 6.20 8.71
N GLN A 189 -4.61 6.05 10.02
CA GLN A 189 -5.70 6.73 10.70
C GLN A 189 -5.61 8.24 10.50
N GLY A 190 -6.71 8.85 10.07
CA GLY A 190 -6.80 10.28 9.81
C GLY A 190 -6.18 10.76 8.49
N THR A 191 -5.50 9.89 7.72
CA THR A 191 -5.02 10.28 6.38
C THR A 191 -6.14 10.29 5.35
N GLY A 192 -7.13 9.42 5.49
CA GLY A 192 -8.20 9.22 4.51
C GLY A 192 -7.72 8.68 3.16
N ALA A 193 -6.46 8.26 3.04
CA ALA A 193 -5.89 7.73 1.81
C ALA A 193 -6.52 6.37 1.46
N THR A 194 -6.75 6.13 0.18
CA THR A 194 -7.11 4.81 -0.36
C THR A 194 -5.86 3.93 -0.40
N VAL A 195 -5.97 2.69 0.05
CA VAL A 195 -4.82 1.77 0.08
C VAL A 195 -5.12 0.52 -0.75
N VAL A 196 -4.19 0.15 -1.63
CA VAL A 196 -4.17 -1.18 -2.27
C VAL A 196 -2.94 -1.90 -1.76
N PHE A 197 -3.16 -2.95 -0.97
CA PHE A 197 -2.13 -3.70 -0.28
C PHE A 197 -2.04 -5.11 -0.85
N VAL A 198 -0.96 -5.42 -1.51
CA VAL A 198 -0.68 -6.76 -2.05
C VAL A 198 0.07 -7.59 -1.03
N THR A 199 -0.39 -8.81 -0.82
CA THR A 199 0.28 -9.80 0.03
C THR A 199 -0.01 -11.23 -0.45
N HIS A 200 0.82 -12.18 -0.04
CA HIS A 200 0.55 -13.61 -0.16
C HIS A 200 0.08 -14.23 1.17
N ASP A 201 0.07 -13.44 2.25
CA ASP A 201 -0.34 -13.87 3.59
C ASP A 201 -1.83 -13.52 3.81
N VAL A 202 -2.67 -14.55 3.94
CA VAL A 202 -4.12 -14.40 4.12
C VAL A 202 -4.47 -13.75 5.46
N ASP A 203 -3.73 -14.07 6.51
CA ASP A 203 -3.98 -13.51 7.84
C ASP A 203 -3.65 -12.00 7.86
N GLU A 204 -2.59 -11.60 7.15
CA GLU A 204 -2.26 -10.19 6.93
C GLU A 204 -3.36 -9.47 6.13
N ALA A 205 -3.85 -10.09 5.06
CA ALA A 205 -4.92 -9.53 4.23
C ALA A 205 -6.21 -9.30 5.03
N LEU A 206 -6.60 -10.25 5.86
CA LEU A 206 -7.79 -10.15 6.71
C LEU A 206 -7.61 -9.14 7.86
N PHE A 207 -6.41 -9.02 8.41
CA PHE A 207 -6.14 -8.05 9.47
C PHE A 207 -6.18 -6.60 8.94
N LEU A 208 -5.58 -6.34 7.78
CA LEU A 208 -5.44 -4.99 7.25
C LEU A 208 -6.64 -4.53 6.42
N GLY A 209 -7.22 -5.43 5.61
CA GLY A 209 -8.21 -5.07 4.60
C GLY A 209 -9.58 -4.71 5.15
N ASP A 210 -10.27 -3.82 4.46
CA ASP A 210 -11.72 -3.63 4.56
C ASP A 210 -12.44 -4.65 3.66
N ARG A 211 -11.77 -4.97 2.52
CA ARG A 211 -12.14 -6.03 1.58
C ARG A 211 -10.90 -6.76 1.12
N VAL A 212 -11.05 -8.00 0.72
CA VAL A 212 -10.00 -8.83 0.10
C VAL A 212 -10.38 -9.12 -1.35
N ALA A 213 -9.53 -8.77 -2.28
CA ALA A 213 -9.65 -9.12 -3.69
C ALA A 213 -8.81 -10.37 -4.00
N LEU A 214 -9.46 -11.39 -4.56
CA LEU A 214 -8.84 -12.61 -5.05
C LEU A 214 -8.46 -12.40 -6.52
N LEU A 215 -7.20 -12.09 -6.79
CA LEU A 215 -6.79 -11.65 -8.12
C LEU A 215 -6.99 -12.71 -9.20
N SER A 216 -6.88 -14.00 -8.85
CA SER A 216 -7.07 -15.13 -9.77
C SER A 216 -8.52 -15.30 -10.26
N THR A 217 -9.50 -14.86 -9.46
CA THR A 217 -10.93 -15.05 -9.77
C THR A 217 -11.68 -13.74 -9.99
N GLY A 218 -11.04 -12.59 -9.72
CA GLY A 218 -11.68 -11.28 -9.74
C GLY A 218 -12.71 -11.05 -8.61
N ARG A 219 -12.88 -12.02 -7.69
CA ARG A 219 -13.84 -11.87 -6.58
C ARG A 219 -13.32 -10.91 -5.53
N VAL A 220 -14.22 -10.12 -4.96
CA VAL A 220 -13.92 -9.21 -3.84
C VAL A 220 -14.85 -9.53 -2.69
N LEU A 221 -14.28 -9.82 -1.52
CA LEU A 221 -14.98 -10.25 -0.32
C LEU A 221 -14.85 -9.19 0.78
N PRO A 222 -15.94 -8.84 1.47
CA PRO A 222 -15.87 -7.94 2.62
C PRO A 222 -15.19 -8.63 3.81
N VAL A 223 -14.39 -7.88 4.57
CA VAL A 223 -13.77 -8.36 5.80
C VAL A 223 -14.59 -7.87 7.00
N PRO A 224 -15.02 -8.75 7.91
CA PRO A 224 -15.71 -8.35 9.14
C PRO A 224 -14.86 -7.40 10.00
N ARG A 225 -15.51 -6.50 10.72
CA ARG A 225 -14.89 -5.59 11.69
C ARG A 225 -15.24 -6.00 13.11
N PRO A 226 -14.42 -5.71 14.14
CA PRO A 226 -13.24 -4.83 14.17
C PRO A 226 -11.95 -5.51 13.72
N ARG A 227 -10.91 -4.68 13.41
CA ARG A 227 -9.54 -5.14 13.11
C ARG A 227 -8.82 -5.54 14.40
N GLU A 228 -9.23 -6.63 15.00
CA GLU A 228 -8.58 -7.17 16.20
C GLU A 228 -7.89 -8.47 15.87
N ARG A 229 -6.65 -8.64 16.32
CA ARG A 229 -5.93 -9.93 16.15
C ARG A 229 -6.64 -11.07 16.85
N ALA A 230 -7.39 -10.79 17.91
CA ALA A 230 -8.27 -11.76 18.59
C ALA A 230 -9.44 -12.21 17.72
N ALA A 231 -9.84 -11.45 16.70
CA ALA A 231 -10.93 -11.82 15.78
C ALA A 231 -10.58 -13.02 14.87
N HIS A 232 -9.33 -13.50 14.87
CA HIS A 232 -8.97 -14.75 14.19
C HIS A 232 -9.73 -15.99 14.70
N THR A 233 -10.37 -15.90 15.89
CA THR A 233 -11.22 -16.94 16.46
C THR A 233 -12.72 -16.73 16.20
N ASP A 234 -13.11 -15.58 15.66
CA ASP A 234 -14.48 -15.31 15.27
C ASP A 234 -14.92 -16.22 14.12
N PRO A 235 -16.08 -16.91 14.22
CA PRO A 235 -16.55 -17.85 13.21
C PRO A 235 -16.65 -17.27 11.80
N ALA A 236 -17.03 -16.00 11.65
CA ALA A 236 -17.13 -15.34 10.35
C ALA A 236 -15.74 -15.12 9.72
N THR A 237 -14.77 -14.69 10.52
CA THR A 237 -13.38 -14.53 10.08
C THR A 237 -12.73 -15.86 9.71
N VAL A 238 -12.98 -16.91 10.51
CA VAL A 238 -12.50 -18.28 10.21
C VAL A 238 -13.10 -18.81 8.91
N ALA A 239 -14.40 -18.59 8.69
CA ALA A 239 -15.06 -18.99 7.44
C ALA A 239 -14.49 -18.25 6.23
N LEU A 240 -14.32 -16.93 6.34
CA LEU A 240 -13.71 -16.11 5.29
C LEU A 240 -12.27 -16.54 4.99
N ARG A 241 -11.46 -16.79 6.03
CA ARG A 241 -10.09 -17.28 5.88
C ARG A 241 -10.05 -18.59 5.08
N ARG A 242 -10.92 -19.52 5.39
CA ARG A 242 -11.02 -20.78 4.66
C ARG A 242 -11.41 -20.56 3.21
N GLU A 243 -12.43 -19.73 2.94
CA GLU A 243 -12.87 -19.40 1.59
C GLU A 243 -11.74 -18.79 0.74
N VAL A 244 -10.96 -17.84 1.33
CA VAL A 244 -9.81 -17.24 0.66
C VAL A 244 -8.74 -18.28 0.37
N LEU A 245 -8.39 -19.15 1.34
CA LEU A 245 -7.39 -20.22 1.15
C LEU A 245 -7.81 -21.24 0.09
N GLU A 246 -9.06 -21.66 0.07
CA GLU A 246 -9.61 -22.56 -0.95
C GLU A 246 -9.55 -21.94 -2.36
N SER A 247 -9.80 -20.62 -2.45
CA SER A 247 -9.71 -19.89 -3.72
C SER A 247 -8.26 -19.69 -4.23
N LEU A 248 -7.27 -19.83 -3.35
CA LEU A 248 -5.84 -19.73 -3.70
C LEU A 248 -5.21 -21.11 -4.00
N ALA A 249 -5.89 -22.19 -3.64
CA ALA A 249 -5.42 -23.52 -3.93
C ALA A 249 -5.27 -23.73 -5.45
N PRO A 250 -4.19 -24.39 -5.92
CA PRO A 250 -4.08 -24.73 -7.33
C PRO A 250 -5.26 -25.63 -7.73
N ALA A 251 -5.82 -25.40 -8.92
CA ALA A 251 -6.84 -26.29 -9.47
C ALA A 251 -6.30 -27.73 -9.44
N PRO A 252 -7.11 -28.75 -9.03
CA PRO A 252 -6.68 -30.13 -9.07
C PRO A 252 -6.19 -30.43 -10.49
N ALA A 253 -5.00 -31.03 -10.56
CA ALA A 253 -4.44 -31.47 -11.83
C ALA A 253 -5.45 -32.43 -12.49
N ALA A 254 -5.93 -32.07 -13.68
CA ALA A 254 -6.84 -32.89 -14.48
C ALA A 254 -6.11 -34.07 -15.07
#